data_80ee843a466fd9c1ddc0744e7b445a38
#
_entry.id   80ee843a466fd9c1ddc0744e7b445a38
#
_cell.length_a   1.000
_cell.length_b   1.000
_cell.length_c   1.000
_cell.angle_alpha   90.00
_cell.angle_beta   90.00
_cell.angle_gamma   90.00
#
_symmetry.space_group_name_H-M   'P 1'
#
loop_
_entity.id
_entity.type
_entity.pdbx_description
1 polymer ?
#
loop_
_entity_poly.entity_id
_entity_poly.type
_entity_poly.pdbx_seq_one_letter_code
_entity_poly.pdbx_strand_id
1 'polypeptide(L)'
;MSEALQILTLISIWLSLLMSLVTLSGAVFFWLKHSKLLVKITPLKRYPKVTLVVPAHNEELVISKTTQAILNLNYPADKLQILIYADNCTDDTAKIAREIIKQYPERKINVQVIERTGSGGKAGVLNDALKIAQGEYLGVYDADAMPEENALYFLIKKILENPV
;
A
#
# COMPACT_ATOMS: atom_id res chain seq x y z
N MET A 1 -53.42 16.89 4.12
CA MET A 1 -52.23 16.50 4.90
C MET A 1 -52.38 17.17 6.24
N SER A 2 -52.35 16.45 7.39
CA SER A 2 -52.55 17.04 8.70
C SER A 2 -51.44 18.05 9.05
N GLU A 3 -51.72 19.11 9.74
CA GLU A 3 -50.74 20.11 10.20
C GLU A 3 -49.57 19.45 10.92
N ALA A 4 -49.83 18.42 11.71
CA ALA A 4 -48.80 17.62 12.39
C ALA A 4 -47.84 16.97 11.44
N LEU A 5 -48.26 16.46 10.29
CA LEU A 5 -47.42 15.86 9.26
C LEU A 5 -46.52 16.90 8.55
N GLN A 6 -47.04 18.09 8.33
CA GLN A 6 -46.25 19.21 7.77
C GLN A 6 -45.16 19.67 8.73
N ILE A 7 -45.46 19.77 10.03
CA ILE A 7 -44.48 20.14 11.09
C ILE A 7 -43.40 19.07 11.16
N LEU A 8 -43.76 17.79 11.16
CA LEU A 8 -42.79 16.68 11.21
C LEU A 8 -41.85 16.68 9.98
N THR A 9 -42.40 16.94 8.79
CA THR A 9 -41.56 17.03 7.58
C THR A 9 -40.59 18.22 7.63
N LEU A 10 -41.04 19.38 8.10
CA LEU A 10 -40.18 20.55 8.29
C LEU A 10 -39.04 20.27 9.29
N ILE A 11 -39.35 19.64 10.42
CA ILE A 11 -38.34 19.27 11.43
C ILE A 11 -37.30 18.30 10.81
N SER A 12 -37.74 17.29 10.08
CA SER A 12 -36.83 16.34 9.45
C SER A 12 -35.90 16.99 8.39
N ILE A 13 -36.43 17.94 7.61
CA ILE A 13 -35.64 18.71 6.65
C ILE A 13 -34.59 19.55 7.38
N TRP A 14 -34.97 20.28 8.40
CA TRP A 14 -34.05 21.11 9.18
C TRP A 14 -32.96 20.28 9.87
N LEU A 15 -33.33 19.11 10.43
CA LEU A 15 -32.36 18.19 11.04
C LEU A 15 -31.37 17.66 10.01
N SER A 16 -31.84 17.28 8.81
CA SER A 16 -31.01 16.82 7.71
C SER A 16 -30.04 17.92 7.24
N LEU A 17 -30.52 19.15 7.08
CA LEU A 17 -29.66 20.28 6.70
C LEU A 17 -28.60 20.57 7.77
N LEU A 18 -28.97 20.52 9.05
CA LEU A 18 -28.02 20.71 10.14
C LEU A 18 -26.92 19.64 10.13
N MET A 19 -27.30 18.37 9.98
CA MET A 19 -26.34 17.26 9.89
C MET A 19 -25.41 17.40 8.67
N SER A 20 -25.96 17.81 7.53
CA SER A 20 -25.18 18.06 6.30
C SER A 20 -24.18 19.22 6.51
N LEU A 21 -24.59 20.28 7.21
CA LEU A 21 -23.71 21.41 7.51
C LEU A 21 -22.57 21.01 8.45
N VAL A 22 -22.85 20.19 9.48
CA VAL A 22 -21.83 19.68 10.42
C VAL A 22 -20.82 18.79 9.68
N THR A 23 -21.29 17.86 8.82
CA THR A 23 -20.39 16.99 8.07
C THR A 23 -19.54 17.77 7.07
N LEU A 24 -20.12 18.73 6.37
CA LEU A 24 -19.41 19.58 5.42
C LEU A 24 -18.35 20.43 6.13
N SER A 25 -18.71 21.06 7.27
CA SER A 25 -17.77 21.87 8.04
C SER A 25 -16.60 21.03 8.58
N GLY A 26 -16.87 19.81 9.03
CA GLY A 26 -15.85 18.85 9.44
C GLY A 26 -14.91 18.46 8.29
N ALA A 27 -15.47 18.19 7.12
CA ALA A 27 -14.68 17.86 5.92
C ALA A 27 -13.80 19.03 5.48
N VAL A 28 -14.36 20.26 5.45
CA VAL A 28 -13.60 21.48 5.12
C VAL A 28 -12.50 21.73 6.14
N PHE A 29 -12.80 21.63 7.44
CA PHE A 29 -11.79 21.77 8.48
C PHE A 29 -10.66 20.74 8.35
N PHE A 30 -11.00 19.48 8.11
CA PHE A 30 -10.03 18.41 7.87
C PHE A 30 -9.18 18.72 6.64
N TRP A 31 -9.80 19.12 5.54
CA TRP A 31 -9.10 19.47 4.31
C TRP A 31 -8.15 20.66 4.50
N LEU A 32 -8.61 21.75 5.12
CA LEU A 32 -7.77 22.92 5.42
C LEU A 32 -6.59 22.60 6.34
N LYS A 33 -6.81 21.72 7.31
CA LYS A 33 -5.76 21.29 8.24
C LYS A 33 -4.72 20.41 7.58
N HIS A 34 -5.13 19.51 6.65
CA HIS A 34 -4.26 18.51 6.04
C HIS A 34 -3.75 18.92 4.66
N SER A 35 -4.43 19.81 3.93
CA SER A 35 -3.98 20.30 2.62
C SER A 35 -2.64 21.08 2.69
N LYS A 36 -2.28 21.60 3.87
CA LYS A 36 -0.99 22.29 4.10
C LYS A 36 0.14 21.34 4.52
N LEU A 37 -0.14 20.06 4.70
CA LEU A 37 0.86 19.05 4.98
C LEU A 37 1.57 18.62 3.68
N LEU A 38 2.22 19.58 2.99
CA LEU A 38 3.37 19.26 2.15
C LEU A 38 4.43 18.73 3.11
N VAL A 39 4.35 17.43 3.42
CA VAL A 39 5.35 16.80 4.30
C VAL A 39 6.68 16.90 3.58
N LYS A 40 7.53 17.80 4.07
CA LYS A 40 8.88 17.97 3.53
C LYS A 40 9.63 16.65 3.74
N ILE A 41 9.96 15.98 2.63
CA ILE A 41 10.79 14.79 2.67
C ILE A 41 12.20 15.23 3.03
N THR A 42 12.64 14.86 4.23
CA THR A 42 14.01 15.09 4.70
C THR A 42 14.74 13.76 4.73
N PRO A 43 16.03 13.69 4.35
CA PRO A 43 16.77 12.43 4.43
C PRO A 43 16.65 11.80 5.81
N LEU A 44 16.47 10.48 5.85
CA LEU A 44 16.49 9.74 7.11
C LEU A 44 17.91 9.72 7.68
N LYS A 45 18.04 9.66 8.99
CA LYS A 45 19.35 9.49 9.65
C LYS A 45 20.05 8.18 9.24
N ARG A 46 19.27 7.14 8.95
CA ARG A 46 19.72 5.90 8.34
C ARG A 46 18.60 5.28 7.49
N TYR A 47 18.98 4.45 6.53
CA TYR A 47 18.07 3.65 5.73
C TYR A 47 18.29 2.18 6.09
N PRO A 48 17.46 1.58 6.96
CA PRO A 48 17.56 0.16 7.27
C PRO A 48 17.25 -0.67 6.02
N LYS A 49 17.75 -1.89 5.94
CA LYS A 49 17.38 -2.81 4.86
C LYS A 49 15.96 -3.31 5.10
N VAL A 50 15.13 -3.25 4.06
CA VAL A 50 13.72 -3.67 4.10
C VAL A 50 13.49 -4.77 3.08
N THR A 51 12.76 -5.81 3.47
CA THR A 51 12.22 -6.81 2.55
C THR A 51 10.74 -6.56 2.37
N LEU A 52 10.30 -6.34 1.12
CA LEU A 52 8.89 -6.29 0.76
C LEU A 52 8.47 -7.61 0.14
N VAL A 53 7.38 -8.18 0.64
CA VAL A 53 6.79 -9.43 0.14
C VAL A 53 5.44 -9.12 -0.49
N VAL A 54 5.24 -9.62 -1.72
CA VAL A 54 3.99 -9.47 -2.47
C VAL A 54 3.47 -10.88 -2.78
N PRO A 55 2.58 -11.43 -1.96
CA PRO A 55 1.88 -12.67 -2.31
C PRO A 55 0.82 -12.40 -3.36
N ALA A 56 0.88 -13.12 -4.48
CA ALA A 56 -0.06 -13.02 -5.60
C ALA A 56 -0.59 -14.40 -5.98
N HIS A 57 -1.89 -14.49 -6.23
CA HIS A 57 -2.57 -15.71 -6.68
C HIS A 57 -3.56 -15.38 -7.80
N ASN A 58 -3.21 -15.68 -9.05
CA ASN A 58 -4.01 -15.34 -10.24
C ASN A 58 -4.38 -13.85 -10.32
N GLU A 59 -3.35 -13.00 -10.29
CA GLU A 59 -3.49 -11.54 -10.25
C GLU A 59 -2.98 -10.86 -11.54
N GLU A 60 -3.07 -11.54 -12.69
CA GLU A 60 -2.56 -11.04 -13.99
C GLU A 60 -3.10 -9.66 -14.37
N LEU A 61 -4.34 -9.32 -13.95
CA LEU A 61 -4.97 -8.04 -14.28
C LEU A 61 -4.39 -6.84 -13.52
N VAL A 62 -3.83 -7.06 -12.33
CA VAL A 62 -3.40 -5.98 -11.42
C VAL A 62 -1.91 -6.00 -11.11
N ILE A 63 -1.24 -7.16 -11.19
CA ILE A 63 0.16 -7.33 -10.78
C ILE A 63 1.14 -6.38 -11.49
N SER A 64 0.83 -5.99 -12.73
CA SER A 64 1.64 -5.03 -13.49
C SER A 64 1.73 -3.69 -12.75
N LYS A 65 0.58 -3.13 -12.35
CA LYS A 65 0.50 -1.82 -11.66
C LYS A 65 1.15 -1.88 -10.28
N THR A 66 0.89 -2.94 -9.53
CA THR A 66 1.47 -3.16 -8.21
C THR A 66 2.98 -3.28 -8.27
N THR A 67 3.50 -4.07 -9.22
CA THR A 67 4.94 -4.20 -9.44
C THR A 67 5.57 -2.85 -9.78
N GLN A 68 4.98 -2.07 -10.69
CA GLN A 68 5.46 -0.72 -11.02
C GLN A 68 5.46 0.21 -9.81
N ALA A 69 4.37 0.23 -9.03
CA ALA A 69 4.25 1.09 -7.84
C ALA A 69 5.34 0.77 -6.80
N ILE A 70 5.62 -0.53 -6.57
CA ILE A 70 6.64 -0.95 -5.62
C ILE A 70 8.06 -0.66 -6.13
N LEU A 71 8.31 -0.81 -7.43
CA LEU A 71 9.60 -0.47 -8.04
C LEU A 71 9.87 1.04 -8.02
N ASN A 72 8.83 1.86 -8.04
CA ASN A 72 8.92 3.33 -7.99
C ASN A 72 9.01 3.89 -6.56
N LEU A 73 9.01 3.04 -5.52
CA LEU A 73 9.17 3.52 -4.15
C LEU A 73 10.46 4.33 -3.97
N ASN A 74 10.32 5.51 -3.38
CA ASN A 74 11.44 6.39 -3.05
C ASN A 74 12.25 5.84 -1.86
N TYR A 75 13.04 4.80 -2.13
CA TYR A 75 13.90 4.13 -1.16
C TYR A 75 15.18 3.64 -1.85
N PRO A 76 16.37 3.68 -1.19
CA PRO A 76 17.62 3.25 -1.82
C PRO A 76 17.53 1.81 -2.33
N ALA A 77 17.94 1.58 -3.57
CA ALA A 77 17.81 0.28 -4.22
C ALA A 77 18.61 -0.82 -3.53
N ASP A 78 19.77 -0.50 -2.97
CA ASP A 78 20.64 -1.42 -2.21
C ASP A 78 20.07 -1.77 -0.83
N LYS A 79 19.08 -1.03 -0.35
CA LYS A 79 18.40 -1.21 0.94
C LYS A 79 17.01 -1.81 0.82
N LEU A 80 16.58 -2.13 -0.40
CA LEU A 80 15.24 -2.66 -0.67
C LEU A 80 15.34 -4.01 -1.37
N GLN A 81 14.91 -5.07 -0.70
CA GLN A 81 14.67 -6.39 -1.31
C GLN A 81 13.18 -6.53 -1.60
N ILE A 82 12.82 -6.98 -2.78
CA ILE A 82 11.43 -7.21 -3.20
C ILE A 82 11.27 -8.67 -3.61
N LEU A 83 10.33 -9.36 -2.97
CA LEU A 83 9.99 -10.76 -3.21
C LEU A 83 8.53 -10.83 -3.68
N ILE A 84 8.31 -11.08 -4.96
CA ILE A 84 6.99 -11.29 -5.54
C ILE A 84 6.76 -12.80 -5.63
N TYR A 85 5.78 -13.31 -4.91
CA TYR A 85 5.42 -14.72 -4.93
C TYR A 85 4.18 -14.95 -5.79
N ALA A 86 4.36 -15.64 -6.90
CA ALA A 86 3.25 -16.19 -7.68
C ALA A 86 2.87 -17.55 -7.05
N ASP A 87 1.92 -17.55 -6.12
CA ASP A 87 1.54 -18.71 -5.31
C ASP A 87 0.40 -19.49 -5.99
N ASN A 88 0.69 -20.70 -6.44
CA ASN A 88 -0.26 -21.57 -7.15
C ASN A 88 -0.97 -20.86 -8.33
N CYS A 89 -0.27 -19.99 -9.04
CA CYS A 89 -0.83 -19.29 -10.20
C CYS A 89 -0.97 -20.22 -11.40
N THR A 90 -2.09 -20.07 -12.11
CA THR A 90 -2.38 -20.75 -13.38
C THR A 90 -2.45 -19.80 -14.57
N ASP A 91 -2.32 -18.49 -14.31
CA ASP A 91 -2.36 -17.36 -15.24
C ASP A 91 -0.97 -16.78 -15.50
N ASP A 92 -0.88 -15.68 -16.24
CA ASP A 92 0.37 -15.00 -16.60
C ASP A 92 0.95 -14.10 -15.48
N THR A 93 0.47 -14.17 -14.22
CA THR A 93 0.92 -13.32 -13.11
C THR A 93 2.45 -13.23 -12.99
N ALA A 94 3.14 -14.37 -12.92
CA ALA A 94 4.61 -14.41 -12.78
C ALA A 94 5.34 -13.83 -13.99
N LYS A 95 4.87 -14.11 -15.19
CA LYS A 95 5.43 -13.62 -16.43
C LYS A 95 5.32 -12.11 -16.53
N ILE A 96 4.14 -11.56 -16.28
CA ILE A 96 3.89 -10.11 -16.29
C ILE A 96 4.79 -9.38 -15.29
N ALA A 97 4.88 -9.87 -14.05
CA ALA A 97 5.77 -9.28 -13.06
C ALA A 97 7.25 -9.24 -13.53
N ARG A 98 7.75 -10.33 -14.13
CA ARG A 98 9.11 -10.38 -14.68
C ARG A 98 9.33 -9.40 -15.84
N GLU A 99 8.34 -9.22 -16.71
CA GLU A 99 8.41 -8.28 -17.83
C GLU A 99 8.50 -6.82 -17.34
N ILE A 100 7.75 -6.47 -16.31
CA ILE A 100 7.82 -5.15 -15.68
C ILE A 100 9.20 -4.91 -15.06
N ILE A 101 9.74 -5.87 -14.30
CA ILE A 101 11.05 -5.75 -13.65
C ILE A 101 12.18 -5.51 -14.66
N LYS A 102 12.09 -6.06 -15.87
CA LYS A 102 13.09 -5.80 -16.93
C LYS A 102 13.19 -4.33 -17.33
N GLN A 103 12.15 -3.54 -17.12
CA GLN A 103 12.11 -2.09 -17.43
C GLN A 103 12.80 -1.25 -16.35
N TYR A 104 13.19 -1.85 -15.20
CA TYR A 104 13.83 -1.20 -14.06
C TYR A 104 15.20 -1.83 -13.74
N PRO A 105 16.20 -1.65 -14.62
CA PRO A 105 17.50 -2.34 -14.49
C PRO A 105 18.23 -2.00 -13.17
N GLU A 106 18.06 -0.79 -12.63
CA GLU A 106 18.66 -0.32 -11.38
C GLU A 106 18.07 -1.02 -10.14
N ARG A 107 16.85 -1.56 -10.25
CA ARG A 107 16.16 -2.29 -9.17
C ARG A 107 16.32 -3.81 -9.29
N LYS A 108 16.65 -4.31 -10.47
CA LYS A 108 16.60 -5.73 -10.82
C LYS A 108 17.42 -6.64 -9.89
N ILE A 109 18.53 -6.16 -9.36
CA ILE A 109 19.45 -6.96 -8.53
C ILE A 109 18.79 -7.47 -7.25
N ASN A 110 17.87 -6.69 -6.67
CA ASN A 110 17.24 -6.98 -5.40
C ASN A 110 15.76 -7.39 -5.53
N VAL A 111 15.30 -7.74 -6.74
CA VAL A 111 13.91 -8.14 -6.99
C VAL A 111 13.86 -9.57 -7.50
N GLN A 112 13.03 -10.39 -6.87
CA GLN A 112 12.82 -11.78 -7.27
C GLN A 112 11.34 -12.07 -7.48
N VAL A 113 11.02 -12.76 -8.58
CA VAL A 113 9.71 -13.36 -8.82
C VAL A 113 9.83 -14.86 -8.59
N ILE A 114 9.17 -15.36 -7.58
CA ILE A 114 9.23 -16.74 -7.11
C ILE A 114 7.90 -17.42 -7.42
N GLU A 115 7.93 -18.42 -8.27
CA GLU A 115 6.78 -19.30 -8.48
C GLU A 115 6.77 -20.34 -7.37
N ARG A 116 5.67 -20.44 -6.69
CA ARG A 116 5.47 -21.34 -5.55
C ARG A 116 4.28 -22.23 -5.81
N THR A 117 4.48 -23.52 -5.59
CA THR A 117 3.37 -24.50 -5.52
C THR A 117 3.38 -25.09 -4.11
N GLY A 118 2.30 -24.87 -3.34
CA GLY A 118 2.26 -25.34 -1.97
C GLY A 118 0.96 -25.01 -1.24
N SER A 119 0.81 -25.54 -0.05
CA SER A 119 -0.30 -25.24 0.86
C SER A 119 -0.05 -23.96 1.68
N GLY A 120 -1.09 -23.52 2.40
CA GLY A 120 -1.00 -22.40 3.36
C GLY A 120 -1.28 -21.03 2.78
N GLY A 121 -1.46 -20.88 1.47
CA GLY A 121 -1.80 -19.61 0.84
C GLY A 121 -0.87 -18.47 1.28
N LYS A 122 -1.42 -17.28 1.55
CA LYS A 122 -0.66 -16.09 1.97
C LYS A 122 0.26 -16.36 3.17
N ALA A 123 -0.22 -17.12 4.18
CA ALA A 123 0.60 -17.45 5.36
C ALA A 123 1.78 -18.36 4.99
N GLY A 124 1.57 -19.32 4.09
CA GLY A 124 2.64 -20.18 3.55
C GLY A 124 3.69 -19.37 2.81
N VAL A 125 3.27 -18.43 1.95
CA VAL A 125 4.17 -17.50 1.25
C VAL A 125 5.01 -16.71 2.24
N LEU A 126 4.39 -16.14 3.29
CA LEU A 126 5.11 -15.33 4.28
C LEU A 126 6.15 -16.17 5.04
N ASN A 127 5.80 -17.41 5.42
CA ASN A 127 6.74 -18.32 6.06
C ASN A 127 7.94 -18.67 5.16
N ASP A 128 7.71 -18.83 3.86
CA ASP A 128 8.80 -19.08 2.92
C ASP A 128 9.64 -17.82 2.68
N ALA A 129 8.99 -16.66 2.59
CA ALA A 129 9.68 -15.37 2.45
C ALA A 129 10.59 -15.07 3.64
N LEU A 130 10.19 -15.39 4.87
CA LEU A 130 10.99 -15.21 6.08
C LEU A 130 12.34 -15.96 6.02
N LYS A 131 12.40 -17.09 5.31
CA LYS A 131 13.64 -17.89 5.19
C LYS A 131 14.71 -17.21 4.34
N ILE A 132 14.30 -16.31 3.42
CA ILE A 132 15.20 -15.64 2.46
C ILE A 132 15.18 -14.11 2.60
N ALA A 133 14.37 -13.59 3.51
CA ALA A 133 14.33 -12.17 3.82
C ALA A 133 15.67 -11.70 4.38
N GLN A 134 16.18 -10.59 3.84
CA GLN A 134 17.46 -10.00 4.22
C GLN A 134 17.29 -8.65 4.94
N GLY A 135 16.02 -8.17 5.03
CA GLY A 135 15.70 -6.90 5.64
C GLY A 135 15.70 -6.96 7.16
N GLU A 136 16.06 -5.86 7.80
CA GLU A 136 15.82 -5.61 9.22
C GLU A 136 14.31 -5.50 9.51
N TYR A 137 13.56 -5.04 8.52
CA TYR A 137 12.10 -4.99 8.55
C TYR A 137 11.52 -5.76 7.37
N LEU A 138 10.39 -6.40 7.60
CA LEU A 138 9.61 -7.07 6.58
C LEU A 138 8.27 -6.38 6.43
N GLY A 139 7.97 -5.92 5.23
CA GLY A 139 6.67 -5.36 4.83
C GLY A 139 5.94 -6.29 3.89
N VAL A 140 4.62 -6.27 3.94
CA VAL A 140 3.75 -7.05 3.05
C VAL A 140 2.83 -6.10 2.31
N TYR A 141 2.79 -6.22 0.98
CA TYR A 141 1.81 -5.57 0.13
C TYR A 141 0.96 -6.61 -0.55
N ASP A 142 -0.34 -6.39 -0.62
CA ASP A 142 -1.23 -7.24 -1.41
C ASP A 142 -1.00 -7.01 -2.91
N ALA A 143 -1.30 -8.00 -3.74
CA ALA A 143 -1.03 -7.95 -5.17
C ALA A 143 -1.83 -6.88 -5.94
N ASP A 144 -2.87 -6.31 -5.33
CA ASP A 144 -3.68 -5.20 -5.82
C ASP A 144 -3.32 -3.84 -5.18
N ALA A 145 -2.35 -3.82 -4.25
CA ALA A 145 -1.93 -2.61 -3.57
C ALA A 145 -1.09 -1.71 -4.48
N MET A 146 -1.39 -0.43 -4.50
CA MET A 146 -0.61 0.59 -5.20
C MET A 146 -0.07 1.62 -4.20
N PRO A 147 1.06 1.33 -3.53
CA PRO A 147 1.64 2.27 -2.60
C PRO A 147 2.08 3.55 -3.31
N GLU A 148 1.90 4.69 -2.63
CA GLU A 148 2.50 5.93 -3.08
C GLU A 148 4.04 5.88 -2.98
N GLU A 149 4.70 6.63 -3.84
CA GLU A 149 6.16 6.66 -3.97
C GLU A 149 6.92 6.84 -2.65
N ASN A 150 6.37 7.62 -1.73
CA ASN A 150 6.97 7.91 -0.43
C ASN A 150 6.40 7.09 0.74
N ALA A 151 5.51 6.13 0.47
CA ALA A 151 4.84 5.36 1.53
C ALA A 151 5.86 4.65 2.44
N LEU A 152 6.82 3.94 1.85
CA LEU A 152 7.85 3.23 2.62
C LEU A 152 8.74 4.19 3.42
N TYR A 153 9.10 5.35 2.85
CA TYR A 153 9.86 6.37 3.55
C TYR A 153 9.15 6.80 4.84
N PHE A 154 7.84 7.11 4.78
CA PHE A 154 7.09 7.55 5.95
C PHE A 154 6.93 6.46 7.00
N LEU A 155 6.72 5.21 6.59
CA LEU A 155 6.67 4.07 7.49
C LEU A 155 7.98 3.91 8.26
N ILE A 156 9.11 3.89 7.56
CA ILE A 156 10.43 3.74 8.18
C ILE A 156 10.76 4.94 9.06
N LYS A 157 10.46 6.16 8.61
CA LYS A 157 10.62 7.36 9.43
C LYS A 157 9.90 7.20 10.77
N LYS A 158 8.64 6.76 10.74
CA LYS A 158 7.83 6.58 11.95
C LYS A 158 8.37 5.51 12.89
N ILE A 159 8.87 4.40 12.34
CA ILE A 159 9.51 3.31 13.09
C ILE A 159 10.79 3.84 13.79
N LEU A 160 11.62 4.59 13.07
CA LEU A 160 12.87 5.12 13.61
C LEU A 160 12.68 6.23 14.66
N GLU A 161 11.55 6.95 14.60
CA GLU A 161 11.17 7.95 15.61
C GLU A 161 10.63 7.32 16.90
N ASN A 162 10.04 6.12 16.81
CA ASN A 162 9.44 5.39 17.93
C ASN A 162 9.91 3.93 17.90
N PRO A 163 11.18 3.66 18.24
CA PRO A 163 11.69 2.29 18.32
C PRO A 163 10.90 1.53 19.40
N VAL A 164 10.43 0.32 19.06
CA VAL A 164 9.76 -0.61 19.98
C VAL A 164 10.80 -1.27 20.87
#